data_a8c2fcd95625dad23d0635156aa4af45
#
_entry.id   a8c2fcd95625dad23d0635156aa4af45
#
_cell.length_a   1.000
_cell.length_b   1.000
_cell.length_c   1.000
_cell.angle_alpha   90.00
_cell.angle_beta   90.00
_cell.angle_gamma   90.00
#
_symmetry.space_group_name_H-M   'P 1'
#
loop_
_entity.id
_entity.type
_entity.pdbx_description
1 polymer ?
#
loop_
_entity_poly.entity_id
_entity_poly.type
_entity_poly.pdbx_seq_one_letter_code
_entity_poly.pdbx_strand_id
1 'polypeptide(L)'
;MKKLNIFALVMVLLTGCMVTSCNSSEDVSEELSNDCVITSATLGTLKRIVNDTTTYSVTGGAYHLYIDQLKSRVFNPDSLPVGTCVDKLVFASNGIKCTGTLGIVNTETGKEESFTPTDSTDFSVVRKVVAYAPDGASKRYYDFDIRVHKEYADELEWKLLSHNPLSPVASFVESRTLAVDGSIYVFGRAMDGEVKLVQTSRQSPSFDEAQLVAPVGGSAIDVHTIQYFAGHFFALAGGQLVTSATAIGNWTSISATQHFNALVGQSTDSLYALAGNKMYASADGITWNESGVDTPTELPQGTDVAAATQQSRTDKQGEISLMVGSRQVTKADGTTADSVTVWKRDIDRSGEYSYPWINLPQTEELRKYACPLLKQVCLFAYDEGTVLTGINVANGTVAPFYMSNDNGRTWKNDLLSHPDTTGATSVSIAVDADHYIWVVLSGTGMVYRGRINRLGWN
;
A
#
# COMPACT_ATOMS: atom_id res chain seq x y z
N MET A 1 -85.93 -49.67 -8.37
CA MET A 1 -85.04 -50.27 -9.39
C MET A 1 -84.68 -49.34 -10.53
N LYS A 2 -84.66 -48.00 -10.35
CA LYS A 2 -84.25 -47.03 -11.38
C LYS A 2 -82.99 -46.24 -11.05
N LYS A 3 -82.38 -46.43 -9.89
CA LYS A 3 -81.10 -45.71 -9.51
C LYS A 3 -79.84 -46.51 -9.78
N LEU A 4 -79.94 -47.82 -10.08
CA LEU A 4 -78.73 -48.68 -10.33
C LEU A 4 -78.19 -48.53 -11.77
N ASN A 5 -79.07 -48.20 -12.72
CA ASN A 5 -78.70 -48.11 -14.12
C ASN A 5 -77.89 -46.80 -14.49
N ILE A 6 -78.11 -45.72 -13.71
CA ILE A 6 -77.41 -44.47 -13.95
C ILE A 6 -75.93 -44.58 -13.47
N PHE A 7 -75.69 -45.30 -12.38
CA PHE A 7 -74.31 -45.50 -11.87
C PHE A 7 -73.49 -46.43 -12.77
N ALA A 8 -74.11 -47.46 -13.34
CA ALA A 8 -73.45 -48.33 -14.32
C ALA A 8 -73.15 -47.58 -15.65
N LEU A 9 -74.07 -46.69 -16.10
CA LEU A 9 -73.88 -45.89 -17.29
C LEU A 9 -72.79 -44.85 -17.14
N VAL A 10 -72.69 -44.22 -15.94
CA VAL A 10 -71.55 -43.23 -15.62
C VAL A 10 -70.26 -43.96 -15.48
N MET A 11 -70.21 -45.19 -14.95
CA MET A 11 -68.97 -45.98 -14.82
C MET A 11 -68.47 -46.50 -16.16
N VAL A 12 -69.36 -46.83 -17.09
CA VAL A 12 -68.97 -47.23 -18.49
C VAL A 12 -68.46 -46.01 -19.30
N LEU A 13 -69.05 -44.79 -19.06
CA LEU A 13 -68.59 -43.56 -19.67
C LEU A 13 -67.20 -43.09 -19.10
N LEU A 14 -66.96 -43.30 -17.79
CA LEU A 14 -65.65 -42.99 -17.19
C LEU A 14 -64.56 -43.99 -17.61
N THR A 15 -64.86 -45.25 -17.85
CA THR A 15 -63.92 -46.24 -18.36
C THR A 15 -63.65 -46.06 -19.86
N GLY A 16 -64.58 -45.50 -20.61
CA GLY A 16 -64.40 -45.20 -22.03
C GLY A 16 -63.48 -44.01 -22.31
N CYS A 17 -63.38 -43.04 -21.35
CA CYS A 17 -62.49 -41.92 -21.46
C CYS A 17 -61.08 -42.24 -21.09
N MET A 18 -60.78 -43.38 -20.47
CA MET A 18 -59.37 -43.74 -20.09
C MET A 18 -58.60 -44.59 -21.16
N VAL A 19 -59.23 -44.96 -22.23
CA VAL A 19 -58.61 -45.74 -23.30
C VAL A 19 -58.43 -45.00 -24.64
N THR A 20 -58.67 -43.67 -24.65
CA THR A 20 -58.25 -42.82 -25.73
C THR A 20 -57.04 -41.96 -25.32
N SER A 21 -56.08 -42.53 -24.61
CA SER A 21 -54.76 -41.98 -24.55
C SER A 21 -54.14 -42.24 -25.90
N CYS A 22 -54.03 -41.20 -26.67
CA CYS A 22 -53.32 -41.17 -27.97
C CYS A 22 -51.99 -41.85 -27.88
N ASN A 23 -51.89 -42.94 -28.56
CA ASN A 23 -50.60 -43.48 -29.02
C ASN A 23 -50.28 -42.78 -30.33
N SER A 24 -50.04 -41.44 -30.25
CA SER A 24 -49.26 -40.77 -31.26
C SER A 24 -47.81 -40.91 -30.82
N SER A 25 -47.16 -41.94 -31.30
CA SER A 25 -45.73 -41.91 -31.50
C SER A 25 -45.47 -40.84 -32.57
N GLU A 26 -45.63 -39.58 -32.20
CA GLU A 26 -44.81 -38.56 -32.81
C GLU A 26 -43.43 -38.85 -32.30
N ASP A 27 -42.54 -39.28 -33.21
CA ASP A 27 -41.11 -39.12 -33.04
C ASP A 27 -40.84 -37.62 -32.84
N VAL A 28 -41.01 -37.14 -31.58
CA VAL A 28 -40.44 -35.90 -31.15
C VAL A 28 -38.92 -36.18 -31.26
N SER A 29 -38.35 -35.88 -32.42
CA SER A 29 -36.93 -35.71 -32.48
C SER A 29 -36.62 -34.65 -31.45
N GLU A 30 -36.13 -35.04 -30.26
CA GLU A 30 -35.62 -34.11 -29.29
C GLU A 30 -34.55 -33.30 -30.01
N GLU A 31 -34.88 -32.07 -30.43
CA GLU A 31 -33.88 -31.14 -30.93
C GLU A 31 -32.86 -30.94 -29.81
N LEU A 32 -31.67 -31.50 -30.03
CA LEU A 32 -30.57 -31.34 -29.08
C LEU A 32 -30.21 -29.86 -28.97
N SER A 33 -29.98 -29.41 -27.74
CA SER A 33 -29.65 -28.03 -27.45
C SER A 33 -28.40 -27.57 -28.24
N ASN A 34 -28.46 -26.38 -28.80
CA ASN A 34 -27.32 -25.71 -29.46
C ASN A 34 -26.53 -24.83 -28.48
N ASP A 35 -26.79 -24.93 -27.16
CA ASP A 35 -26.11 -24.16 -26.13
C ASP A 35 -24.68 -24.66 -25.92
N CYS A 36 -23.72 -23.78 -26.22
CA CYS A 36 -22.28 -24.00 -26.06
C CYS A 36 -21.62 -23.00 -25.09
N VAL A 37 -22.40 -22.50 -24.10
CA VAL A 37 -21.92 -21.51 -23.15
C VAL A 37 -21.25 -22.19 -21.96
N ILE A 38 -20.03 -21.72 -21.59
CA ILE A 38 -19.40 -22.04 -20.32
C ILE A 38 -20.03 -21.14 -19.24
N THR A 39 -20.69 -21.73 -18.25
CA THR A 39 -21.43 -21.00 -17.20
C THR A 39 -20.63 -20.86 -15.91
N SER A 40 -19.67 -21.75 -15.65
CA SER A 40 -18.73 -21.63 -14.52
C SER A 40 -17.41 -22.29 -14.83
N ALA A 41 -16.35 -21.79 -14.20
CA ALA A 41 -15.03 -22.39 -14.20
C ALA A 41 -14.41 -22.28 -12.80
N THR A 42 -13.83 -23.37 -12.29
CA THR A 42 -13.26 -23.43 -10.94
C THR A 42 -11.98 -24.23 -10.95
N LEU A 43 -10.89 -23.65 -10.46
CA LEU A 43 -9.60 -24.32 -10.35
C LEU A 43 -9.63 -25.38 -9.24
N GLY A 44 -8.90 -26.46 -9.44
CA GLY A 44 -8.68 -27.51 -8.46
C GLY A 44 -7.60 -27.15 -7.44
N THR A 45 -7.04 -28.16 -6.80
CA THR A 45 -5.85 -28.00 -5.95
C THR A 45 -4.61 -27.97 -6.84
N LEU A 46 -3.85 -26.88 -6.74
CA LEU A 46 -2.67 -26.63 -7.56
C LEU A 46 -1.39 -26.84 -6.74
N LYS A 47 -0.32 -27.21 -7.41
CA LYS A 47 1.02 -27.26 -6.83
C LYS A 47 1.66 -25.86 -6.92
N ARG A 48 2.37 -25.47 -5.86
CA ARG A 48 3.19 -24.25 -5.81
C ARG A 48 4.61 -24.64 -5.38
N ILE A 49 5.62 -24.14 -6.08
CA ILE A 49 7.03 -24.33 -5.74
C ILE A 49 7.59 -22.99 -5.28
N VAL A 50 8.23 -23.00 -4.10
CA VAL A 50 8.87 -21.82 -3.51
C VAL A 50 10.36 -22.14 -3.30
N ASN A 51 11.24 -21.22 -3.66
CA ASN A 51 12.71 -21.35 -3.57
C ASN A 51 13.24 -22.65 -4.24
N ASP A 52 12.68 -23.01 -5.40
CA ASP A 52 13.03 -24.14 -6.24
C ASP A 52 12.96 -25.53 -5.57
N THR A 53 12.62 -25.62 -4.32
CA THR A 53 12.66 -26.88 -3.55
C THR A 53 11.41 -27.17 -2.75
N THR A 54 10.77 -26.19 -2.16
CA THR A 54 9.65 -26.41 -1.22
C THR A 54 8.32 -26.40 -1.96
N THR A 55 7.55 -27.48 -1.82
CA THR A 55 6.24 -27.62 -2.47
C THR A 55 5.12 -27.35 -1.48
N TYR A 56 4.19 -26.49 -1.89
CA TYR A 56 2.94 -26.20 -1.19
C TYR A 56 1.74 -26.52 -2.06
N SER A 57 0.57 -26.71 -1.42
CA SER A 57 -0.72 -26.79 -2.10
C SER A 57 -1.41 -25.43 -2.09
N VAL A 58 -1.98 -25.04 -3.23
CA VAL A 58 -2.83 -23.86 -3.39
C VAL A 58 -4.26 -24.33 -3.65
N THR A 59 -5.20 -23.87 -2.82
CA THR A 59 -6.63 -24.10 -3.06
C THR A 59 -7.10 -23.21 -4.19
N GLY A 60 -7.10 -23.73 -5.42
CA GLY A 60 -7.40 -22.94 -6.62
C GLY A 60 -8.81 -22.34 -6.61
N GLY A 61 -9.78 -22.99 -5.96
CA GLY A 61 -11.14 -22.47 -5.81
C GLY A 61 -11.26 -21.15 -5.00
N ALA A 62 -10.20 -20.75 -4.27
CA ALA A 62 -10.13 -19.45 -3.62
C ALA A 62 -9.88 -18.29 -4.63
N TYR A 63 -9.35 -18.61 -5.81
CA TYR A 63 -9.08 -17.66 -6.90
C TYR A 63 -10.17 -17.79 -7.95
N HIS A 64 -11.17 -16.94 -7.88
CA HIS A 64 -12.34 -17.02 -8.75
C HIS A 64 -11.98 -16.75 -10.20
N LEU A 65 -12.48 -17.62 -11.10
CA LEU A 65 -12.41 -17.39 -12.53
C LEU A 65 -13.62 -16.58 -12.99
N TYR A 66 -13.36 -15.45 -13.62
CA TYR A 66 -14.37 -14.60 -14.23
C TYR A 66 -14.56 -14.99 -15.69
N ILE A 67 -15.82 -15.06 -16.15
CA ILE A 67 -16.17 -15.40 -17.53
C ILE A 67 -16.76 -14.18 -18.21
N ASP A 68 -16.01 -13.59 -19.12
CA ASP A 68 -16.50 -12.52 -20.02
C ASP A 68 -17.13 -13.16 -21.24
N GLN A 69 -18.46 -13.27 -21.20
CA GLN A 69 -19.22 -13.87 -22.29
C GLN A 69 -19.17 -13.07 -23.60
N LEU A 70 -19.00 -11.75 -23.53
CA LEU A 70 -18.91 -10.90 -24.73
C LEU A 70 -17.60 -11.11 -25.47
N LYS A 71 -16.51 -11.23 -24.72
CA LYS A 71 -15.16 -11.46 -25.28
C LYS A 71 -14.80 -12.93 -25.37
N SER A 72 -15.66 -13.83 -24.88
CA SER A 72 -15.37 -15.26 -24.80
C SER A 72 -14.04 -15.54 -24.11
N ARG A 73 -13.84 -14.95 -22.91
CA ARG A 73 -12.60 -15.05 -22.14
C ARG A 73 -12.89 -15.51 -20.73
N VAL A 74 -12.02 -16.41 -20.22
CA VAL A 74 -12.03 -16.88 -18.82
C VAL A 74 -10.69 -16.50 -18.20
N PHE A 75 -10.71 -15.81 -17.07
CA PHE A 75 -9.48 -15.37 -16.42
C PHE A 75 -9.70 -15.19 -14.91
N ASN A 76 -8.61 -15.24 -14.14
CA ASN A 76 -8.62 -14.88 -12.73
C ASN A 76 -8.22 -13.41 -12.57
N PRO A 77 -9.12 -12.51 -12.08
CA PRO A 77 -8.76 -11.13 -11.75
C PRO A 77 -7.65 -11.07 -10.71
N ASP A 78 -7.79 -11.88 -9.64
CA ASP A 78 -6.76 -12.09 -8.63
C ASP A 78 -5.78 -13.15 -9.14
N SER A 79 -4.54 -12.75 -9.39
CA SER A 79 -3.50 -13.67 -9.86
C SER A 79 -3.17 -14.73 -8.81
N LEU A 80 -2.87 -15.95 -9.25
CA LEU A 80 -2.36 -17.02 -8.39
C LEU A 80 -1.02 -16.61 -7.76
N PRO A 81 -0.67 -17.15 -6.58
CA PRO A 81 0.61 -16.86 -5.92
C PRO A 81 1.81 -17.22 -6.78
N VAL A 82 2.91 -16.48 -6.62
CA VAL A 82 4.20 -16.77 -7.28
C VAL A 82 4.59 -18.23 -7.09
N GLY A 83 5.09 -18.85 -8.17
CA GLY A 83 5.54 -20.25 -8.16
C GLY A 83 4.41 -21.28 -8.28
N THR A 84 3.15 -20.84 -8.49
CA THR A 84 2.06 -21.78 -8.82
C THR A 84 2.31 -22.41 -10.18
N CYS A 85 2.31 -23.77 -10.21
CA CYS A 85 2.58 -24.56 -11.41
C CYS A 85 1.33 -24.57 -12.31
N VAL A 86 1.25 -23.65 -13.25
CA VAL A 86 0.17 -23.59 -14.24
C VAL A 86 0.47 -24.40 -15.51
N ASP A 87 1.70 -24.88 -15.66
CA ASP A 87 2.10 -25.88 -16.65
C ASP A 87 1.47 -27.27 -16.40
N LYS A 88 0.95 -27.50 -15.19
CA LYS A 88 0.26 -28.69 -14.75
C LYS A 88 -1.02 -28.36 -14.00
N LEU A 89 -1.81 -27.48 -14.58
CA LEU A 89 -3.05 -26.99 -13.99
C LEU A 89 -4.14 -28.05 -14.08
N VAL A 90 -4.94 -28.15 -13.02
CA VAL A 90 -6.15 -28.99 -12.96
C VAL A 90 -7.35 -28.14 -12.52
N PHE A 91 -8.51 -28.42 -13.06
CA PHE A 91 -9.77 -27.87 -12.57
C PHE A 91 -10.40 -28.78 -11.51
N ALA A 92 -11.29 -28.24 -10.70
CA ALA A 92 -12.03 -29.05 -9.75
C ALA A 92 -12.90 -30.12 -10.49
N SER A 93 -13.33 -31.16 -9.77
CA SER A 93 -14.29 -32.11 -10.32
C SER A 93 -15.57 -31.35 -10.71
N ASN A 94 -16.02 -31.50 -11.95
CA ASN A 94 -17.08 -30.68 -12.56
C ASN A 94 -16.75 -29.14 -12.51
N GLY A 95 -15.48 -28.79 -12.52
CA GLY A 95 -15.02 -27.42 -12.37
C GLY A 95 -15.32 -26.53 -13.56
N ILE A 96 -15.51 -27.07 -14.75
CA ILE A 96 -16.01 -26.30 -15.91
C ILE A 96 -17.40 -26.83 -16.27
N LYS A 97 -18.38 -25.95 -16.25
CA LYS A 97 -19.78 -26.28 -16.57
C LYS A 97 -20.16 -25.73 -17.94
N CYS A 98 -20.54 -26.63 -18.84
CA CYS A 98 -21.20 -26.35 -20.11
C CYS A 98 -22.26 -27.43 -20.35
N THR A 99 -23.14 -27.20 -21.30
CA THR A 99 -24.25 -28.13 -21.60
C THR A 99 -23.79 -29.38 -22.33
N GLY A 100 -22.73 -29.28 -23.12
CA GLY A 100 -22.21 -30.41 -23.92
C GLY A 100 -20.81 -30.84 -23.46
N THR A 101 -19.89 -31.04 -24.42
CA THR A 101 -18.53 -31.54 -24.16
C THR A 101 -17.48 -30.44 -24.33
N LEU A 102 -16.28 -30.70 -23.82
CA LEU A 102 -15.16 -29.76 -23.89
C LEU A 102 -14.02 -30.31 -24.79
N GLY A 103 -13.43 -29.39 -25.53
CA GLY A 103 -12.18 -29.61 -26.25
C GLY A 103 -11.17 -28.52 -25.93
N ILE A 104 -9.93 -28.75 -26.32
CA ILE A 104 -8.84 -27.77 -26.24
C ILE A 104 -8.09 -27.75 -27.59
N VAL A 105 -7.67 -26.54 -27.97
CA VAL A 105 -6.85 -26.38 -29.16
C VAL A 105 -5.40 -26.68 -28.81
N ASN A 106 -4.81 -27.65 -29.50
CA ASN A 106 -3.40 -27.95 -29.39
C ASN A 106 -2.57 -26.78 -29.94
N THR A 107 -1.62 -26.28 -29.17
CA THR A 107 -0.84 -25.07 -29.50
C THR A 107 0.13 -25.26 -30.64
N GLU A 108 0.58 -26.53 -30.90
CA GLU A 108 1.54 -26.82 -31.95
C GLU A 108 0.86 -27.14 -33.28
N THR A 109 -0.23 -27.91 -33.23
CA THR A 109 -0.89 -28.42 -34.43
C THR A 109 -2.10 -27.54 -34.83
N GLY A 110 -2.61 -26.74 -33.95
CA GLY A 110 -3.85 -25.95 -34.13
C GLY A 110 -5.13 -26.81 -34.16
N LYS A 111 -5.03 -28.14 -33.94
CA LYS A 111 -6.18 -29.03 -33.96
C LYS A 111 -6.91 -29.06 -32.61
N GLU A 112 -8.20 -29.32 -32.70
CA GLU A 112 -9.05 -29.54 -31.51
C GLU A 112 -8.85 -30.97 -31.02
N GLU A 113 -8.63 -31.12 -29.73
CA GLU A 113 -8.47 -32.38 -29.00
C GLU A 113 -9.48 -32.45 -27.86
N SER A 114 -9.85 -33.63 -27.40
CA SER A 114 -10.72 -33.81 -26.23
C SER A 114 -10.06 -33.21 -25.01
N PHE A 115 -10.83 -32.51 -24.19
CA PHE A 115 -10.36 -31.86 -22.96
C PHE A 115 -11.09 -32.40 -21.73
N THR A 116 -10.32 -33.02 -20.85
CA THR A 116 -10.80 -33.43 -19.51
C THR A 116 -10.28 -32.42 -18.46
N PRO A 117 -11.15 -31.60 -17.88
CA PRO A 117 -10.70 -30.52 -16.97
C PRO A 117 -9.93 -31.00 -15.73
N THR A 118 -10.14 -32.23 -15.29
CA THR A 118 -9.42 -32.85 -14.15
C THR A 118 -8.05 -33.35 -14.50
N ASP A 119 -7.70 -33.47 -15.79
CA ASP A 119 -6.39 -33.87 -16.22
C ASP A 119 -5.41 -32.70 -16.22
N SER A 120 -4.17 -32.99 -15.86
CA SER A 120 -3.09 -31.99 -15.82
C SER A 120 -2.84 -31.41 -17.22
N THR A 121 -3.06 -30.11 -17.37
CA THR A 121 -2.94 -29.41 -18.65
C THR A 121 -2.12 -28.14 -18.49
N ASP A 122 -1.30 -27.82 -19.49
CA ASP A 122 -0.48 -26.62 -19.50
C ASP A 122 -1.32 -25.38 -19.85
N PHE A 123 -1.38 -24.42 -18.90
CA PHE A 123 -1.97 -23.09 -19.02
C PHE A 123 -0.95 -21.98 -18.75
N SER A 124 0.34 -22.23 -18.94
CA SER A 124 1.40 -21.21 -18.84
C SER A 124 1.25 -20.08 -19.87
N VAL A 125 0.52 -20.35 -20.93
CA VAL A 125 0.08 -19.39 -21.95
C VAL A 125 -1.43 -19.41 -22.09
N VAL A 126 -2.00 -18.37 -22.70
CA VAL A 126 -3.45 -18.35 -22.99
C VAL A 126 -3.82 -19.55 -23.84
N ARG A 127 -4.78 -20.36 -23.35
CA ARG A 127 -5.24 -21.57 -24.04
C ARG A 127 -6.67 -21.38 -24.54
N LYS A 128 -6.90 -21.88 -25.74
CA LYS A 128 -8.22 -21.86 -26.36
C LYS A 128 -8.96 -23.16 -26.04
N VAL A 129 -10.02 -23.04 -25.21
CA VAL A 129 -10.93 -24.15 -24.86
C VAL A 129 -12.18 -24.03 -25.73
N VAL A 130 -12.67 -25.16 -26.20
CA VAL A 130 -13.86 -25.26 -27.05
C VAL A 130 -14.99 -25.89 -26.26
N ALA A 131 -16.13 -25.24 -26.19
CA ALA A 131 -17.37 -25.83 -25.69
C ALA A 131 -18.22 -26.26 -26.89
N TYR A 132 -18.51 -27.54 -26.97
CA TYR A 132 -19.41 -28.12 -27.98
C TYR A 132 -20.80 -28.22 -27.41
N ALA A 133 -21.79 -27.89 -28.18
CA ALA A 133 -23.18 -28.10 -27.83
C ALA A 133 -23.60 -29.57 -27.99
N PRO A 134 -24.69 -30.03 -27.34
CA PRO A 134 -25.25 -31.37 -27.53
C PRO A 134 -25.70 -31.68 -28.95
N ASP A 135 -26.00 -30.67 -29.78
CA ASP A 135 -26.38 -30.85 -31.18
C ASP A 135 -25.26 -31.36 -32.08
N GLY A 136 -24.01 -31.41 -31.58
CA GLY A 136 -22.83 -31.84 -32.28
C GLY A 136 -22.36 -30.92 -33.42
N ALA A 137 -23.07 -29.84 -33.68
CA ALA A 137 -22.78 -28.88 -34.76
C ALA A 137 -22.31 -27.51 -34.21
N SER A 138 -22.91 -27.04 -33.14
CA SER A 138 -22.63 -25.73 -32.55
C SER A 138 -21.44 -25.80 -31.60
N LYS A 139 -20.54 -24.83 -31.67
CA LYS A 139 -19.39 -24.73 -30.76
C LYS A 139 -18.99 -23.28 -30.50
N ARG A 140 -18.35 -23.03 -29.35
CA ARG A 140 -17.82 -21.73 -28.97
C ARG A 140 -16.43 -21.87 -28.38
N TYR A 141 -15.54 -20.95 -28.77
CA TYR A 141 -14.19 -20.88 -28.25
C TYR A 141 -14.09 -19.89 -27.13
N TYR A 142 -13.33 -20.25 -26.09
CA TYR A 142 -13.00 -19.37 -24.97
C TYR A 142 -11.49 -19.30 -24.77
N ASP A 143 -10.96 -18.09 -24.63
CA ASP A 143 -9.57 -17.85 -24.28
C ASP A 143 -9.42 -17.93 -22.75
N PHE A 144 -8.72 -18.94 -22.27
CA PHE A 144 -8.41 -19.14 -20.86
C PHE A 144 -7.06 -18.48 -20.55
N ASP A 145 -7.07 -17.41 -19.76
CA ASP A 145 -5.91 -16.62 -19.34
C ASP A 145 -5.72 -16.80 -17.83
N ILE A 146 -4.91 -17.78 -17.42
CA ILE A 146 -4.65 -18.06 -16.02
C ILE A 146 -3.40 -17.34 -15.57
N ARG A 147 -3.58 -16.36 -14.70
CA ARG A 147 -2.54 -15.43 -14.28
C ARG A 147 -1.89 -15.88 -12.98
N VAL A 148 -0.58 -15.73 -12.92
CA VAL A 148 0.26 -15.98 -11.75
C VAL A 148 1.08 -14.73 -11.48
N HIS A 149 1.20 -14.32 -10.22
CA HIS A 149 2.10 -13.24 -9.86
C HIS A 149 3.54 -13.59 -10.20
N LYS A 150 4.28 -12.63 -10.73
CA LYS A 150 5.71 -12.80 -11.08
C LYS A 150 6.63 -12.49 -9.91
N GLU A 151 6.13 -11.78 -8.91
CA GLU A 151 6.86 -11.27 -7.75
C GLU A 151 6.13 -11.64 -6.47
N TYR A 152 6.88 -11.86 -5.38
CA TYR A 152 6.28 -12.06 -4.07
C TYR A 152 5.63 -10.78 -3.55
N ALA A 153 4.41 -10.93 -3.01
CA ALA A 153 3.57 -9.80 -2.60
C ALA A 153 4.26 -8.87 -1.59
N ASP A 154 4.88 -9.45 -0.58
CA ASP A 154 5.40 -8.74 0.59
C ASP A 154 6.91 -8.47 0.52
N GLU A 155 7.55 -8.73 -0.64
CA GLU A 155 8.94 -8.35 -0.85
C GLU A 155 9.06 -6.87 -1.16
N LEU A 156 10.07 -6.25 -0.56
CA LEU A 156 10.51 -4.89 -0.82
C LEU A 156 11.88 -4.93 -1.50
N GLU A 157 11.90 -4.61 -2.78
CA GLU A 157 13.14 -4.51 -3.54
C GLU A 157 13.66 -3.07 -3.57
N TRP A 158 14.95 -2.91 -3.26
CA TRP A 158 15.64 -1.63 -3.30
C TRP A 158 16.42 -1.45 -4.59
N LYS A 159 16.14 -0.36 -5.30
CA LYS A 159 16.88 0.04 -6.49
C LYS A 159 17.73 1.26 -6.18
N LEU A 160 19.04 1.14 -6.39
CA LEU A 160 19.95 2.27 -6.38
C LEU A 160 19.70 3.12 -7.64
N LEU A 161 19.38 4.40 -7.45
CA LEU A 161 19.10 5.33 -8.54
C LEU A 161 20.33 6.11 -8.99
N SER A 162 21.24 6.40 -8.07
CA SER A 162 22.50 7.08 -8.36
C SER A 162 23.60 6.06 -8.65
N HIS A 163 23.93 5.80 -9.90
CA HIS A 163 25.09 4.96 -10.26
C HIS A 163 26.42 5.56 -9.80
N ASN A 164 26.49 6.89 -9.67
CA ASN A 164 27.57 7.61 -9.02
C ASN A 164 27.00 8.38 -7.82
N PRO A 165 27.75 8.53 -6.72
CA PRO A 165 27.33 9.36 -5.61
C PRO A 165 26.94 10.77 -6.08
N LEU A 166 25.78 11.25 -5.66
CA LEU A 166 25.37 12.62 -5.94
C LEU A 166 26.23 13.57 -5.08
N SER A 167 27.18 14.24 -5.69
CA SER A 167 28.12 15.11 -4.99
C SER A 167 27.48 16.14 -4.06
N PRO A 168 26.38 16.84 -4.45
CA PRO A 168 25.70 17.75 -3.55
C PRO A 168 25.14 17.03 -2.31
N VAL A 169 24.48 15.87 -2.50
CA VAL A 169 23.87 15.08 -1.41
C VAL A 169 24.95 14.52 -0.47
N ALA A 170 26.09 14.08 -1.03
CA ALA A 170 27.22 13.61 -0.23
C ALA A 170 27.79 14.68 0.71
N SER A 171 27.68 15.96 0.35
CA SER A 171 28.16 17.08 1.16
C SER A 171 27.21 17.54 2.26
N PHE A 172 25.97 17.04 2.29
CA PHE A 172 24.97 17.45 3.27
C PHE A 172 25.28 16.85 4.64
N VAL A 173 25.15 17.64 5.69
CA VAL A 173 25.24 17.20 7.10
C VAL A 173 23.87 16.80 7.65
N GLU A 174 22.83 17.34 7.06
CA GLU A 174 21.44 16.97 7.31
C GLU A 174 20.62 17.21 6.04
N SER A 175 19.53 16.49 5.89
CA SER A 175 18.66 16.62 4.74
C SER A 175 17.19 16.35 5.07
N ARG A 176 16.31 16.89 4.23
CA ARG A 176 14.86 16.65 4.24
C ARG A 176 14.40 16.33 2.84
N THR A 177 13.73 15.21 2.67
CA THR A 177 13.17 14.79 1.38
C THR A 177 11.66 14.91 1.41
N LEU A 178 11.08 15.50 0.36
CA LEU A 178 9.63 15.63 0.18
C LEU A 178 9.24 15.11 -1.20
N ALA A 179 8.11 14.40 -1.25
CA ALA A 179 7.47 13.98 -2.51
C ALA A 179 6.23 14.86 -2.72
N VAL A 180 6.25 15.71 -3.75
CA VAL A 180 5.20 16.71 -4.01
C VAL A 180 4.93 16.76 -5.51
N ASP A 181 3.68 16.64 -5.92
CA ASP A 181 3.19 16.86 -7.30
C ASP A 181 4.03 16.18 -8.40
N GLY A 182 4.46 14.94 -8.14
CA GLY A 182 5.24 14.15 -9.09
C GLY A 182 6.74 14.45 -9.09
N SER A 183 7.22 15.30 -8.20
CA SER A 183 8.62 15.63 -7.99
C SER A 183 9.12 15.18 -6.62
N ILE A 184 10.39 14.87 -6.54
CA ILE A 184 11.10 14.59 -5.29
C ILE A 184 12.07 15.73 -5.05
N TYR A 185 11.92 16.40 -3.94
CA TYR A 185 12.73 17.52 -3.48
C TYR A 185 13.62 17.06 -2.34
N VAL A 186 14.93 17.26 -2.47
CA VAL A 186 15.93 16.97 -1.43
C VAL A 186 16.54 18.29 -1.00
N PHE A 187 16.11 18.83 0.12
CA PHE A 187 16.76 19.96 0.77
C PHE A 187 17.88 19.44 1.65
N GLY A 188 19.03 20.06 1.59
CA GLY A 188 20.17 19.68 2.42
C GLY A 188 20.93 20.89 2.90
N ARG A 189 21.42 20.85 4.13
CA ARG A 189 22.35 21.82 4.67
C ARG A 189 23.77 21.29 4.53
N ALA A 190 24.59 22.03 3.81
CA ALA A 190 25.99 21.71 3.63
C ALA A 190 26.85 22.12 4.85
N MET A 191 28.12 21.69 4.90
CA MET A 191 29.03 21.99 6.01
C MET A 191 29.33 23.50 6.17
N ASP A 192 29.21 24.27 5.08
CA ASP A 192 29.35 25.76 5.09
C ASP A 192 28.09 26.47 5.64
N GLY A 193 27.04 25.73 5.96
CA GLY A 193 25.77 26.24 6.46
C GLY A 193 24.76 26.63 5.37
N GLU A 194 25.14 26.57 4.08
CA GLU A 194 24.22 26.84 2.99
C GLU A 194 23.19 25.73 2.85
N VAL A 195 21.94 26.12 2.58
CA VAL A 195 20.87 25.19 2.25
C VAL A 195 20.76 25.09 0.74
N LYS A 196 20.80 23.88 0.24
CA LYS A 196 20.73 23.57 -1.20
C LYS A 196 19.56 22.63 -1.47
N LEU A 197 18.97 22.76 -2.64
CA LEU A 197 17.92 21.90 -3.16
C LEU A 197 18.46 21.11 -4.35
N VAL A 198 18.22 19.80 -4.32
CA VAL A 198 18.33 18.90 -5.47
C VAL A 198 16.97 18.33 -5.74
N GLN A 199 16.55 18.26 -6.99
CA GLN A 199 15.23 17.72 -7.34
C GLN A 199 15.30 16.70 -8.46
N THR A 200 14.28 15.86 -8.56
CA THR A 200 14.10 14.90 -9.65
C THR A 200 12.63 14.61 -9.91
N SER A 201 12.32 14.12 -11.10
CA SER A 201 10.98 13.60 -11.41
C SER A 201 10.80 12.20 -10.78
N ARG A 202 9.63 11.95 -10.23
CA ARG A 202 9.23 10.64 -9.71
C ARG A 202 9.23 9.54 -10.79
N GLN A 203 8.77 9.86 -12.00
CA GLN A 203 8.61 8.88 -13.08
C GLN A 203 9.92 8.54 -13.79
N SER A 204 10.79 9.53 -13.98
CA SER A 204 12.06 9.39 -14.68
C SER A 204 13.17 10.04 -13.85
N PRO A 205 13.68 9.33 -12.82
CA PRO A 205 14.66 9.89 -11.91
C PRO A 205 15.96 10.29 -12.65
N SER A 206 16.17 11.62 -12.70
CA SER A 206 17.41 12.24 -13.14
C SER A 206 17.59 13.49 -12.30
N PHE A 207 18.59 13.48 -11.43
CA PHE A 207 18.77 14.56 -10.47
C PHE A 207 19.34 15.79 -11.13
N ASP A 208 18.70 16.94 -10.89
CA ASP A 208 19.15 18.24 -11.35
C ASP A 208 20.40 18.71 -10.58
N GLU A 209 21.05 19.75 -11.08
CA GLU A 209 22.10 20.44 -10.33
C GLU A 209 21.54 21.07 -9.05
N ALA A 210 22.40 21.12 -8.01
CA ALA A 210 21.99 21.72 -6.74
C ALA A 210 21.79 23.23 -6.88
N GLN A 211 20.67 23.71 -6.35
CA GLN A 211 20.31 25.12 -6.35
C GLN A 211 20.36 25.67 -4.92
N LEU A 212 20.89 26.89 -4.74
CA LEU A 212 20.94 27.55 -3.45
C LEU A 212 19.52 27.99 -3.02
N VAL A 213 19.12 27.63 -1.81
CA VAL A 213 17.93 28.16 -1.16
C VAL A 213 18.34 29.40 -0.36
N ALA A 214 17.86 30.56 -0.77
CA ALA A 214 18.26 31.81 -0.17
C ALA A 214 17.84 31.91 1.30
N PRO A 215 18.69 32.43 2.20
CA PRO A 215 18.33 32.67 3.59
C PRO A 215 17.26 33.77 3.69
N VAL A 216 16.45 33.72 4.74
CA VAL A 216 15.39 34.71 5.02
C VAL A 216 15.80 35.56 6.22
N GLY A 217 15.82 36.88 6.06
CA GLY A 217 16.25 37.80 7.12
C GLY A 217 17.66 37.53 7.65
N GLY A 218 18.54 36.97 6.82
CA GLY A 218 19.91 36.57 7.19
C GLY A 218 20.03 35.23 7.90
N SER A 219 18.93 34.51 8.12
CA SER A 219 18.90 33.17 8.73
C SER A 219 18.68 32.11 7.67
N ALA A 220 19.49 31.03 7.70
CA ALA A 220 19.25 29.87 6.87
C ALA A 220 17.94 29.16 7.27
N ILE A 221 17.31 28.50 6.31
CA ILE A 221 16.12 27.67 6.55
C ILE A 221 16.55 26.42 7.31
N ASP A 222 15.83 26.08 8.37
CA ASP A 222 15.99 24.81 9.08
C ASP A 222 15.37 23.67 8.25
N VAL A 223 16.21 22.84 7.67
CA VAL A 223 15.78 21.81 6.70
C VAL A 223 14.87 20.76 7.31
N HIS A 224 14.99 20.46 8.63
CA HIS A 224 14.12 19.49 9.29
C HIS A 224 12.70 19.95 9.41
N THR A 225 12.50 21.28 9.45
CA THR A 225 11.18 21.88 9.61
C THR A 225 10.42 22.07 8.30
N ILE A 226 11.05 21.78 7.15
CA ILE A 226 10.41 21.98 5.84
C ILE A 226 9.23 21.01 5.68
N GLN A 227 8.05 21.57 5.42
CA GLN A 227 6.79 20.86 5.13
C GLN A 227 6.15 21.43 3.87
N TYR A 228 5.36 20.62 3.17
CA TYR A 228 4.52 21.07 2.07
C TYR A 228 3.05 20.88 2.44
N PHE A 229 2.32 21.96 2.60
CA PHE A 229 0.95 21.93 3.06
C PHE A 229 0.12 22.98 2.32
N ALA A 230 -1.13 22.67 1.98
CA ALA A 230 -2.08 23.59 1.33
C ALA A 230 -1.49 24.32 0.10
N GLY A 231 -0.66 23.63 -0.69
CA GLY A 231 -0.07 24.19 -1.92
C GLY A 231 1.17 25.05 -1.71
N HIS A 232 1.71 25.15 -0.48
CA HIS A 232 2.88 25.96 -0.16
C HIS A 232 3.91 25.17 0.65
N PHE A 233 5.16 25.57 0.53
CA PHE A 233 6.22 25.14 1.43
C PHE A 233 6.26 26.04 2.65
N PHE A 234 6.40 25.43 3.83
CA PHE A 234 6.56 26.08 5.12
C PHE A 234 7.83 25.59 5.78
N ALA A 235 8.50 26.46 6.51
CA ALA A 235 9.70 26.12 7.27
C ALA A 235 9.93 27.12 8.41
N LEU A 236 10.96 26.89 9.22
CA LEU A 236 11.50 27.86 10.16
C LEU A 236 12.84 28.40 9.63
N ALA A 237 13.08 29.69 9.84
CA ALA A 237 14.34 30.35 9.62
C ALA A 237 14.67 31.23 10.84
N GLY A 238 15.67 30.83 11.63
CA GLY A 238 15.98 31.50 12.89
C GLY A 238 14.80 31.52 13.90
N GLY A 239 13.98 30.46 13.90
CA GLY A 239 12.78 30.34 14.74
C GLY A 239 11.55 31.10 14.22
N GLN A 240 11.66 31.80 13.09
CA GLN A 240 10.55 32.49 12.45
C GLN A 240 9.91 31.59 11.37
N LEU A 241 8.59 31.61 11.30
CA LEU A 241 7.84 30.91 10.26
C LEU A 241 8.04 31.60 8.91
N VAL A 242 8.42 30.82 7.91
CA VAL A 242 8.60 31.27 6.52
C VAL A 242 7.82 30.40 5.56
N THR A 243 7.42 30.96 4.43
CA THR A 243 6.68 30.25 3.38
C THR A 243 7.19 30.58 1.99
N SER A 244 6.97 29.64 1.06
CA SER A 244 7.20 29.84 -0.37
C SER A 244 6.18 29.04 -1.19
N ALA A 245 5.75 29.59 -2.31
CA ALA A 245 4.89 28.85 -3.27
C ALA A 245 5.64 27.77 -4.04
N THR A 246 6.97 27.85 -4.14
CA THR A 246 7.81 26.87 -4.84
C THR A 246 9.03 26.50 -4.00
N ALA A 247 9.59 25.32 -4.22
CA ALA A 247 10.70 24.80 -3.44
C ALA A 247 11.95 25.71 -3.48
N ILE A 248 12.24 26.31 -4.65
CA ILE A 248 13.38 27.23 -4.88
C ILE A 248 12.98 28.70 -4.92
N GLY A 249 11.69 29.02 -4.71
CA GLY A 249 11.17 30.37 -4.82
C GLY A 249 11.65 31.33 -3.71
N ASN A 250 11.06 32.53 -3.74
CA ASN A 250 11.31 33.53 -2.69
C ASN A 250 10.60 33.12 -1.41
N TRP A 251 11.33 32.62 -0.46
CA TRP A 251 10.85 32.39 0.89
C TRP A 251 10.64 33.72 1.60
N THR A 252 9.50 33.89 2.22
CA THR A 252 9.11 35.12 2.93
C THR A 252 8.66 34.80 4.34
N SER A 253 8.96 35.72 5.29
CA SER A 253 8.52 35.58 6.67
C SER A 253 7.00 35.77 6.78
N ILE A 254 6.38 34.93 7.60
CA ILE A 254 5.00 35.07 8.04
C ILE A 254 5.03 35.72 9.44
N SER A 255 4.24 36.76 9.63
CA SER A 255 4.04 37.33 10.96
C SER A 255 3.20 36.37 11.81
N ALA A 256 3.85 35.54 12.61
CA ALA A 256 3.20 34.73 13.62
C ALA A 256 3.36 35.35 14.99
N THR A 257 2.32 35.23 15.82
CA THR A 257 2.38 35.68 17.22
C THR A 257 3.20 34.76 18.10
N GLN A 258 3.43 33.52 17.63
CA GLN A 258 4.20 32.49 18.33
C GLN A 258 5.57 32.30 17.68
N HIS A 259 6.59 32.06 18.52
CA HIS A 259 7.88 31.53 18.06
C HIS A 259 7.83 30.01 18.17
N PHE A 260 7.94 29.33 17.03
CA PHE A 260 7.91 27.88 16.98
C PHE A 260 9.31 27.29 17.16
N ASN A 261 9.40 26.16 17.86
CA ASN A 261 10.61 25.37 17.99
C ASN A 261 10.75 24.39 16.83
N ALA A 262 9.63 23.83 16.34
CA ALA A 262 9.59 22.87 15.23
C ALA A 262 8.26 22.91 14.48
N LEU A 263 8.31 22.68 13.18
CA LEU A 263 7.17 22.20 12.38
C LEU A 263 7.32 20.68 12.31
N VAL A 264 6.39 19.95 12.94
CA VAL A 264 6.60 18.52 13.22
C VAL A 264 6.02 17.60 12.16
N GLY A 265 5.03 18.04 11.40
CA GLY A 265 4.35 17.25 10.36
C GLY A 265 2.94 17.76 10.11
N GLN A 266 2.15 16.96 9.42
CA GLN A 266 0.82 17.37 8.97
C GLN A 266 -0.16 16.20 8.92
N SER A 267 -1.46 16.51 9.00
CA SER A 267 -2.57 15.69 8.57
C SER A 267 -3.14 16.23 7.26
N THR A 268 -4.22 15.64 6.76
CA THR A 268 -4.90 16.16 5.56
C THR A 268 -5.33 17.62 5.76
N ASP A 269 -5.81 17.99 6.95
CA ASP A 269 -6.47 19.28 7.20
C ASP A 269 -5.68 20.21 8.13
N SER A 270 -4.50 19.81 8.60
CA SER A 270 -3.74 20.62 9.56
C SER A 270 -2.23 20.42 9.46
N LEU A 271 -1.50 21.53 9.53
CA LEU A 271 -0.05 21.57 9.79
C LEU A 271 0.16 21.73 11.30
N TYR A 272 1.15 21.02 11.88
CA TYR A 272 1.42 20.99 13.31
C TYR A 272 2.77 21.62 13.66
N ALA A 273 2.81 22.36 14.76
CA ALA A 273 4.01 23.01 15.27
C ALA A 273 4.11 22.95 16.79
N LEU A 274 5.32 22.95 17.29
CA LEU A 274 5.65 23.05 18.71
C LEU A 274 6.16 24.45 19.07
N ALA A 275 5.68 24.99 20.20
CA ALA A 275 6.21 26.20 20.81
C ALA A 275 6.25 26.01 22.34
N GLY A 276 7.45 25.81 22.88
CA GLY A 276 7.62 25.44 24.30
C GLY A 276 6.89 24.11 24.59
N ASN A 277 6.08 24.11 25.66
CA ASN A 277 5.28 22.95 26.06
C ASN A 277 3.85 23.00 25.48
N LYS A 278 3.70 23.52 24.27
CA LYS A 278 2.40 23.63 23.60
C LYS A 278 2.48 23.11 22.18
N MET A 279 1.41 22.45 21.76
CA MET A 279 1.17 22.04 20.39
C MET A 279 0.23 23.03 19.73
N TYR A 280 0.52 23.37 18.49
CA TYR A 280 -0.32 24.23 17.66
C TYR A 280 -0.70 23.51 16.38
N ALA A 281 -1.88 23.84 15.84
CA ALA A 281 -2.37 23.37 14.57
C ALA A 281 -2.85 24.54 13.72
N SER A 282 -2.64 24.45 12.41
CA SER A 282 -3.05 25.44 11.44
C SER A 282 -3.65 24.78 10.21
N ALA A 283 -4.82 25.25 9.76
CA ALA A 283 -5.47 24.77 8.53
C ALA A 283 -4.95 25.47 7.26
N ASP A 284 -4.23 26.58 7.39
CA ASP A 284 -3.74 27.41 6.29
C ASP A 284 -2.22 27.66 6.34
N GLY A 285 -1.53 27.21 7.41
CA GLY A 285 -0.13 27.48 7.68
C GLY A 285 0.14 28.89 8.19
N ILE A 286 -0.88 29.73 8.34
CA ILE A 286 -0.78 31.17 8.72
C ILE A 286 -1.43 31.39 10.07
N THR A 287 -2.67 30.96 10.24
CA THR A 287 -3.45 31.10 11.45
C THR A 287 -3.26 29.88 12.35
N TRP A 288 -2.73 30.08 13.56
CA TRP A 288 -2.36 28.97 14.45
C TRP A 288 -3.21 28.98 15.72
N ASN A 289 -3.77 27.83 16.04
CA ASN A 289 -4.55 27.59 17.24
C ASN A 289 -3.89 26.54 18.11
N GLU A 290 -3.97 26.71 19.43
CA GLU A 290 -3.46 25.72 20.37
C GLU A 290 -4.25 24.42 20.24
N SER A 291 -3.54 23.30 20.10
CA SER A 291 -4.09 21.95 19.99
C SER A 291 -3.99 21.25 21.34
N GLY A 292 -5.05 20.59 21.77
CA GLY A 292 -5.10 19.89 23.05
C GLY A 292 -4.02 18.82 23.19
N VAL A 293 -3.43 18.73 24.39
CA VAL A 293 -2.36 17.79 24.77
C VAL A 293 -2.69 17.27 26.15
N ASP A 294 -2.61 15.96 26.37
CA ASP A 294 -2.92 15.35 27.70
C ASP A 294 -1.83 15.61 28.76
N THR A 295 -0.56 15.60 28.34
CA THR A 295 0.60 15.70 29.22
C THR A 295 1.64 16.69 28.69
N PRO A 296 1.42 18.01 28.76
CA PRO A 296 2.26 19.02 28.11
C PRO A 296 3.76 18.96 28.48
N THR A 297 4.08 18.51 29.68
CA THR A 297 5.47 18.36 30.17
C THR A 297 6.26 17.26 29.49
N GLU A 298 5.58 16.33 28.82
CA GLU A 298 6.17 15.22 28.09
C GLU A 298 6.40 15.53 26.61
N LEU A 299 6.00 16.71 26.10
CA LEU A 299 6.19 17.10 24.72
C LEU A 299 7.68 17.10 24.34
N PRO A 300 8.01 16.76 23.07
CA PRO A 300 9.37 16.85 22.56
C PRO A 300 9.95 18.26 22.72
N GLN A 301 11.26 18.32 22.94
CA GLN A 301 12.02 19.54 23.02
C GLN A 301 13.08 19.57 21.90
N GLY A 302 13.26 20.69 21.25
CA GLY A 302 14.22 20.81 20.15
C GLY A 302 13.63 20.48 18.78
N THR A 303 14.50 20.25 17.80
CA THR A 303 14.15 20.08 16.37
C THR A 303 14.11 18.62 15.92
N ASP A 304 14.65 17.69 16.73
CA ASP A 304 14.65 16.24 16.43
C ASP A 304 13.29 15.62 16.73
N VAL A 305 12.28 16.09 16.00
CA VAL A 305 10.88 15.64 16.12
C VAL A 305 10.24 15.54 14.74
N ALA A 306 9.45 14.51 14.52
CA ALA A 306 8.67 14.34 13.29
C ALA A 306 7.29 13.74 13.60
N ALA A 307 6.31 14.12 12.79
CA ALA A 307 5.01 13.47 12.79
C ALA A 307 4.68 12.92 11.40
N ALA A 308 3.93 11.82 11.41
CA ALA A 308 3.37 11.19 10.21
C ALA A 308 1.91 10.85 10.45
N THR A 309 1.10 11.02 9.42
CA THR A 309 -0.33 10.74 9.47
C THR A 309 -0.67 9.63 8.48
N GLN A 310 -1.50 8.70 8.93
CA GLN A 310 -2.02 7.60 8.11
C GLN A 310 -3.54 7.53 8.22
N GLN A 311 -4.17 6.92 7.23
CA GLN A 311 -5.59 6.61 7.26
C GLN A 311 -5.87 5.64 8.41
N SER A 312 -6.97 5.86 9.15
CA SER A 312 -7.42 4.90 10.17
C SER A 312 -7.87 3.59 9.51
N ARG A 313 -7.48 2.45 10.08
CA ARG A 313 -7.91 1.12 9.58
C ARG A 313 -9.36 0.81 9.89
N THR A 314 -9.89 1.39 10.95
CA THR A 314 -11.24 1.11 11.47
C THR A 314 -12.25 2.14 11.04
N ASP A 315 -11.80 3.34 10.67
CA ASP A 315 -12.63 4.44 10.24
C ASP A 315 -12.09 5.05 8.95
N LYS A 316 -12.80 4.89 7.85
CA LYS A 316 -12.41 5.41 6.53
C LYS A 316 -12.44 6.95 6.45
N GLN A 317 -13.09 7.62 7.38
CA GLN A 317 -13.11 9.07 7.48
C GLN A 317 -12.14 9.59 8.56
N GLY A 318 -11.55 8.70 9.34
CA GLY A 318 -10.60 9.04 10.39
C GLY A 318 -9.14 8.93 9.93
N GLU A 319 -8.28 9.72 10.55
CA GLU A 319 -6.82 9.63 10.41
C GLU A 319 -6.17 9.41 11.76
N ILE A 320 -4.96 8.89 11.76
CA ILE A 320 -4.14 8.74 12.96
C ILE A 320 -2.80 9.42 12.69
N SER A 321 -2.50 10.44 13.48
CA SER A 321 -1.17 11.07 13.49
C SER A 321 -0.34 10.50 14.63
N LEU A 322 0.88 10.08 14.32
CA LEU A 322 1.91 9.77 15.30
C LEU A 322 2.98 10.84 15.27
N MET A 323 3.52 11.18 16.44
CA MET A 323 4.69 12.06 16.57
C MET A 323 5.72 11.38 17.46
N VAL A 324 6.98 11.42 17.03
CA VAL A 324 8.13 10.89 17.78
C VAL A 324 9.16 12.01 17.90
N GLY A 325 9.70 12.16 19.09
CA GLY A 325 10.80 13.09 19.36
C GLY A 325 11.50 12.74 20.65
N SER A 326 12.28 13.67 21.18
CA SER A 326 12.99 13.50 22.44
C SER A 326 12.83 14.68 23.36
N ARG A 327 13.02 14.46 24.64
CA ARG A 327 13.07 15.48 25.68
C ARG A 327 14.13 15.14 26.72
N GLN A 328 14.58 16.15 27.44
CA GLN A 328 15.48 15.98 28.58
C GLN A 328 14.69 15.53 29.82
N VAL A 329 15.19 14.49 30.48
CA VAL A 329 14.64 13.96 31.74
C VAL A 329 15.71 14.02 32.81
N THR A 330 15.38 14.56 33.98
CA THR A 330 16.25 14.50 35.16
C THR A 330 16.07 13.19 35.86
N LYS A 331 17.14 12.42 36.00
CA LYS A 331 17.18 11.14 36.70
C LYS A 331 17.21 11.36 38.21
N ALA A 332 16.98 10.29 39.00
CA ALA A 332 16.98 10.33 40.45
C ALA A 332 18.34 10.75 41.04
N ASP A 333 19.44 10.54 40.32
CA ASP A 333 20.80 10.97 40.71
C ASP A 333 21.10 12.43 40.36
N GLY A 334 20.12 13.18 39.81
CA GLY A 334 20.26 14.57 39.41
C GLY A 334 20.89 14.79 38.02
N THR A 335 21.31 13.73 37.32
CA THR A 335 21.82 13.82 35.97
C THR A 335 20.65 13.96 34.97
N THR A 336 20.93 14.60 33.83
CA THR A 336 19.96 14.70 32.72
C THR A 336 20.31 13.70 31.63
N ALA A 337 19.28 13.14 30.98
CA ALA A 337 19.43 12.30 29.81
C ALA A 337 18.29 12.55 28.85
N ASP A 338 18.58 12.32 27.54
CA ASP A 338 17.55 12.34 26.51
C ASP A 338 16.66 11.10 26.67
N SER A 339 15.36 11.30 26.56
CA SER A 339 14.35 10.23 26.58
C SER A 339 13.44 10.41 25.37
N VAL A 340 13.13 9.29 24.71
CA VAL A 340 12.17 9.30 23.61
C VAL A 340 10.76 9.56 24.13
N THR A 341 9.98 10.29 23.35
CA THR A 341 8.56 10.51 23.63
C THR A 341 7.76 10.26 22.37
N VAL A 342 6.66 9.52 22.51
CA VAL A 342 5.78 9.09 21.44
C VAL A 342 4.38 9.60 21.72
N TRP A 343 3.76 10.15 20.70
CA TRP A 343 2.45 10.78 20.78
C TRP A 343 1.54 10.28 19.70
N LYS A 344 0.25 10.16 20.00
CA LYS A 344 -0.80 9.80 19.09
C LYS A 344 -1.92 10.83 19.12
N ARG A 345 -2.49 11.11 17.97
CA ARG A 345 -3.75 11.84 17.83
C ARG A 345 -4.68 11.11 16.88
N ASP A 346 -5.89 10.84 17.33
CA ASP A 346 -6.98 10.43 16.45
C ASP A 346 -7.62 11.71 15.84
N ILE A 347 -7.88 11.68 14.54
CA ILE A 347 -8.43 12.82 13.79
C ILE A 347 -9.74 12.37 13.16
N ASP A 348 -10.81 13.02 13.55
CA ASP A 348 -12.11 12.89 12.96
C ASP A 348 -12.29 13.97 11.88
N ARG A 349 -12.28 13.55 10.61
CA ARG A 349 -12.43 14.47 9.48
C ARG A 349 -13.87 14.95 9.28
N SER A 350 -14.85 14.36 9.96
CA SER A 350 -16.21 14.92 9.99
C SER A 350 -16.28 16.26 10.75
N GLY A 351 -15.30 16.49 11.63
CA GLY A 351 -15.23 17.66 12.49
C GLY A 351 -16.18 17.61 13.68
N GLU A 352 -16.86 16.46 13.91
CA GLU A 352 -17.75 16.29 15.05
C GLU A 352 -16.98 16.18 16.37
N TYR A 353 -15.78 15.55 16.34
CA TYR A 353 -14.94 15.36 17.51
C TYR A 353 -13.55 15.92 17.32
N SER A 354 -13.02 16.58 18.35
CA SER A 354 -11.63 17.06 18.41
C SER A 354 -10.88 16.32 19.52
N TYR A 355 -10.02 15.37 19.13
CA TYR A 355 -9.22 14.61 20.06
C TYR A 355 -7.89 15.31 20.35
N PRO A 356 -7.40 15.28 21.63
CA PRO A 356 -6.09 15.81 21.96
C PRO A 356 -4.98 14.87 21.47
N TRP A 357 -3.75 15.36 21.48
CA TRP A 357 -2.57 14.55 21.43
C TRP A 357 -2.40 13.79 22.76
N ILE A 358 -2.20 12.49 22.68
CA ILE A 358 -2.09 11.60 23.83
C ILE A 358 -0.66 11.04 23.87
N ASN A 359 0.02 11.18 25.02
CA ASN A 359 1.31 10.58 25.26
C ASN A 359 1.21 9.05 25.32
N LEU A 360 2.10 8.36 24.66
CA LEU A 360 2.25 6.90 24.70
C LEU A 360 3.52 6.56 25.49
N PRO A 361 3.43 6.29 26.80
CA PRO A 361 4.60 6.05 27.63
C PRO A 361 5.46 4.90 27.10
N GLN A 362 6.76 5.14 26.98
CA GLN A 362 7.75 4.14 26.58
C GLN A 362 8.36 3.53 27.83
N THR A 363 7.70 2.53 28.40
CA THR A 363 8.08 1.89 29.65
C THR A 363 9.11 0.78 29.45
N GLU A 364 9.84 0.40 30.50
CA GLU A 364 10.78 -0.73 30.49
C GLU A 364 10.10 -2.07 30.13
N GLU A 365 8.80 -2.19 30.34
CA GLU A 365 8.02 -3.39 30.00
C GLU A 365 8.00 -3.68 28.50
N LEU A 366 8.11 -2.65 27.64
CA LEU A 366 8.19 -2.80 26.18
C LEU A 366 9.50 -3.45 25.72
N ARG A 367 10.59 -3.32 26.52
CA ARG A 367 11.91 -3.89 26.25
C ARG A 367 12.40 -3.59 24.82
N LYS A 368 12.67 -4.63 24.02
CA LYS A 368 13.13 -4.48 22.62
C LYS A 368 12.09 -3.89 21.66
N TYR A 369 10.85 -3.75 22.09
CA TYR A 369 9.76 -3.16 21.31
C TYR A 369 9.48 -1.70 21.65
N ALA A 370 10.24 -1.10 22.57
CA ALA A 370 10.16 0.32 22.83
C ALA A 370 10.62 1.13 21.60
N CYS A 371 10.09 2.34 21.47
CA CYS A 371 10.56 3.29 20.45
C CYS A 371 12.04 3.62 20.70
N PRO A 372 12.92 3.50 19.69
CA PRO A 372 14.32 3.85 19.86
C PRO A 372 14.53 5.36 19.99
N LEU A 373 15.51 5.77 20.76
CA LEU A 373 15.97 7.15 20.80
C LEU A 373 16.89 7.43 19.60
N LEU A 374 16.45 8.29 18.70
CA LEU A 374 17.14 8.66 17.48
C LEU A 374 17.32 10.17 17.37
N LYS A 375 18.30 10.60 16.58
CA LYS A 375 18.48 11.98 16.09
C LYS A 375 18.08 12.05 14.60
N GLN A 376 17.82 13.26 14.11
CA GLN A 376 17.38 13.48 12.72
C GLN A 376 16.23 12.53 12.36
N VAL A 377 15.21 12.54 13.20
CA VAL A 377 14.08 11.61 13.14
C VAL A 377 13.35 11.74 11.81
N CYS A 378 13.22 10.61 11.10
CA CYS A 378 12.37 10.46 9.94
C CYS A 378 11.20 9.53 10.28
N LEU A 379 9.99 10.08 10.26
CA LEU A 379 8.76 9.36 10.50
C LEU A 379 7.87 9.45 9.26
N PHE A 380 7.36 8.32 8.78
CA PHE A 380 6.50 8.29 7.59
C PHE A 380 5.48 7.15 7.68
N ALA A 381 4.30 7.38 7.10
CA ALA A 381 3.27 6.35 6.96
C ALA A 381 3.61 5.43 5.77
N TYR A 382 3.48 4.12 5.97
CA TYR A 382 3.70 3.13 4.93
C TYR A 382 2.95 1.84 5.21
N ASP A 383 2.28 1.29 4.20
CA ASP A 383 1.64 -0.01 4.27
C ASP A 383 0.77 -0.21 5.52
N GLU A 384 -0.12 0.72 5.77
CA GLU A 384 -1.03 0.75 6.93
C GLU A 384 -0.32 0.82 8.29
N GLY A 385 0.97 1.09 8.34
CA GLY A 385 1.77 1.30 9.54
C GLY A 385 2.50 2.62 9.51
N THR A 386 3.24 2.89 10.58
CA THR A 386 4.14 4.03 10.66
C THR A 386 5.57 3.53 10.83
N VAL A 387 6.48 4.07 10.02
CA VAL A 387 7.90 3.69 10.00
C VAL A 387 8.75 4.83 10.53
N LEU A 388 9.71 4.48 11.38
CA LEU A 388 10.67 5.35 12.02
C LEU A 388 12.09 4.95 11.62
N THR A 389 12.91 5.91 11.28
CA THR A 389 14.37 5.81 11.18
C THR A 389 15.03 7.13 11.56
N GLY A 390 16.33 7.19 11.52
CA GLY A 390 17.13 8.37 11.87
C GLY A 390 18.55 7.97 12.17
N ILE A 391 19.26 8.76 12.94
CA ILE A 391 20.63 8.48 13.38
C ILE A 391 20.60 7.91 14.81
N ASN A 392 21.15 6.74 14.98
CA ASN A 392 21.26 6.09 16.28
C ASN A 392 22.20 6.90 17.21
N VAL A 393 21.68 7.30 18.37
CA VAL A 393 22.43 8.14 19.33
C VAL A 393 23.66 7.43 19.87
N ALA A 394 23.62 6.09 19.99
CA ALA A 394 24.69 5.31 20.60
C ALA A 394 25.94 5.17 19.73
N ASN A 395 25.80 5.09 18.42
CA ASN A 395 26.90 4.79 17.51
C ASN A 395 27.01 5.73 16.29
N GLY A 396 26.09 6.68 16.11
CA GLY A 396 26.09 7.64 15.03
C GLY A 396 25.80 7.06 13.63
N THR A 397 25.30 5.82 13.55
CA THR A 397 24.94 5.19 12.27
C THR A 397 23.46 5.37 11.96
N VAL A 398 23.09 5.25 10.70
CA VAL A 398 21.67 5.21 10.31
C VAL A 398 21.02 3.98 10.94
N ALA A 399 19.91 4.20 11.61
CA ALA A 399 19.13 3.16 12.26
C ALA A 399 18.35 2.33 11.21
N PRO A 400 18.08 1.04 11.47
CA PRO A 400 17.16 0.27 10.63
C PRO A 400 15.76 0.88 10.67
N PHE A 401 14.90 0.43 9.79
CA PHE A 401 13.49 0.81 9.82
C PHE A 401 12.78 0.12 10.99
N TYR A 402 12.21 0.92 11.88
CA TYR A 402 11.33 0.46 12.93
C TYR A 402 9.89 0.73 12.53
N MET A 403 9.08 -0.30 12.45
CA MET A 403 7.67 -0.19 12.06
C MET A 403 6.74 -0.43 13.24
N SER A 404 5.75 0.43 13.38
CA SER A 404 4.64 0.26 14.32
C SER A 404 3.36 -0.01 13.56
N ASN A 405 2.72 -1.15 13.85
CA ASN A 405 1.42 -1.54 13.31
C ASN A 405 0.28 -1.40 14.35
N ASP A 406 0.59 -0.87 15.53
CA ASP A 406 -0.31 -0.69 16.66
C ASP A 406 -0.41 0.77 17.13
N ASN A 407 -0.26 1.68 16.18
CA ASN A 407 -0.39 3.13 16.38
C ASN A 407 0.59 3.69 17.42
N GLY A 408 1.87 3.32 17.30
CA GLY A 408 2.96 3.89 18.08
C GLY A 408 3.24 3.20 19.41
N ARG A 409 2.52 2.14 19.77
CA ARG A 409 2.71 1.44 21.06
C ARG A 409 3.95 0.59 21.07
N THR A 410 4.17 -0.19 20.00
CA THR A 410 5.38 -1.02 19.84
C THR A 410 6.04 -0.79 18.50
N TRP A 411 7.37 -0.99 18.46
CA TRP A 411 8.20 -0.76 17.29
C TRP A 411 9.06 -1.98 17.01
N LYS A 412 9.08 -2.46 15.76
CA LYS A 412 9.80 -3.65 15.33
C LYS A 412 10.67 -3.32 14.13
N ASN A 413 11.89 -3.84 14.10
CA ASN A 413 12.87 -3.59 13.05
C ASN A 413 13.08 -4.79 12.08
N ASP A 414 12.22 -5.77 12.16
CA ASP A 414 12.23 -6.99 11.34
C ASP A 414 11.04 -7.09 10.36
N LEU A 415 10.20 -6.05 10.28
CA LEU A 415 8.99 -6.04 9.44
C LEU A 415 9.24 -5.45 8.05
N LEU A 416 10.20 -4.55 7.92
CA LEU A 416 10.48 -3.85 6.68
C LEU A 416 12.00 -3.79 6.45
N SER A 417 12.48 -4.29 5.30
CA SER A 417 13.88 -4.18 4.93
C SER A 417 14.27 -2.73 4.64
N HIS A 418 15.55 -2.40 4.80
CA HIS A 418 16.12 -1.09 4.44
C HIS A 418 17.28 -1.28 3.45
N PRO A 419 17.63 -0.28 2.64
CA PRO A 419 18.79 -0.37 1.75
C PRO A 419 20.11 -0.36 2.54
N ASP A 420 21.23 -0.58 1.85
CA ASP A 420 22.55 -0.42 2.45
C ASP A 420 22.78 1.05 2.84
N THR A 421 22.99 1.30 4.13
CA THR A 421 23.21 2.62 4.72
C THR A 421 24.65 2.83 5.19
N THR A 422 25.55 1.90 4.86
CA THR A 422 26.95 1.94 5.30
C THR A 422 27.66 3.24 4.85
N GLY A 423 28.28 3.94 5.79
CA GLY A 423 28.99 5.19 5.55
C GLY A 423 28.10 6.44 5.45
N ALA A 424 26.79 6.31 5.55
CA ALA A 424 25.90 7.47 5.59
C ALA A 424 25.98 8.20 6.94
N THR A 425 25.97 9.53 6.90
CA THR A 425 26.02 10.42 8.07
C THR A 425 24.66 11.02 8.42
N SER A 426 23.72 11.00 7.47
CA SER A 426 22.36 11.47 7.62
C SER A 426 21.44 10.68 6.67
N VAL A 427 20.17 10.59 7.02
CA VAL A 427 19.13 9.95 6.21
C VAL A 427 17.92 10.85 6.11
N SER A 428 17.33 10.92 4.92
CA SER A 428 16.01 11.53 4.76
C SER A 428 15.12 10.68 3.86
N ILE A 429 13.82 10.66 4.17
CA ILE A 429 12.85 9.76 3.56
C ILE A 429 11.67 10.56 3.01
N ALA A 430 11.17 10.13 1.85
CA ALA A 430 9.84 10.50 1.36
C ALA A 430 9.15 9.26 0.79
N VAL A 431 7.83 9.25 0.86
CA VAL A 431 6.98 8.26 0.18
C VAL A 431 6.19 8.98 -0.89
N ASP A 432 6.26 8.49 -2.13
CA ASP A 432 5.55 9.09 -3.24
C ASP A 432 4.14 8.48 -3.42
N ALA A 433 3.35 9.07 -4.33
CA ALA A 433 1.98 8.63 -4.58
C ALA A 433 1.87 7.24 -5.25
N ASP A 434 2.96 6.67 -5.76
CA ASP A 434 3.03 5.30 -6.27
C ASP A 434 3.55 4.31 -5.20
N HIS A 435 3.55 4.75 -3.94
CA HIS A 435 4.02 4.00 -2.77
C HIS A 435 5.52 3.64 -2.79
N TYR A 436 6.35 4.35 -3.56
CA TYR A 436 7.79 4.18 -3.46
C TYR A 436 8.35 4.96 -2.28
N ILE A 437 9.14 4.27 -1.46
CA ILE A 437 9.99 4.89 -0.44
C ILE A 437 11.26 5.37 -1.12
N TRP A 438 11.56 6.64 -0.99
CA TRP A 438 12.81 7.27 -1.43
C TRP A 438 13.70 7.45 -0.21
N VAL A 439 14.91 6.88 -0.27
CA VAL A 439 15.91 6.96 0.80
C VAL A 439 17.11 7.73 0.28
N VAL A 440 17.35 8.88 0.86
CA VAL A 440 18.47 9.77 0.51
C VAL A 440 19.50 9.71 1.64
N LEU A 441 20.72 9.32 1.31
CA LEU A 441 21.81 9.10 2.24
C LEU A 441 22.90 10.17 2.07
N SER A 442 22.95 11.12 2.99
CA SER A 442 24.02 12.12 3.05
C SER A 442 25.32 11.46 3.51
N GLY A 443 26.44 12.06 3.21
CA GLY A 443 27.77 11.47 3.41
C GLY A 443 28.19 10.54 2.28
N THR A 444 27.33 9.64 1.84
CA THR A 444 27.57 8.75 0.68
C THR A 444 27.06 9.31 -0.63
N GLY A 445 26.05 10.16 -0.62
CA GLY A 445 25.38 10.64 -1.83
C GLY A 445 24.52 9.58 -2.54
N MET A 446 24.24 8.47 -1.89
CA MET A 446 23.42 7.40 -2.46
C MET A 446 21.94 7.72 -2.32
N VAL A 447 21.17 7.40 -3.38
CA VAL A 447 19.70 7.52 -3.38
C VAL A 447 19.11 6.20 -3.82
N TYR A 448 18.26 5.64 -2.96
CA TYR A 448 17.55 4.40 -3.23
C TYR A 448 16.06 4.66 -3.37
N ARG A 449 15.40 3.79 -4.13
CA ARG A 449 13.95 3.73 -4.22
C ARG A 449 13.49 2.29 -4.09
N GLY A 450 12.50 2.04 -3.24
CA GLY A 450 11.93 0.71 -3.06
C GLY A 450 10.44 0.76 -2.78
N ARG A 451 9.75 -0.33 -3.06
CA ARG A 451 8.31 -0.47 -2.79
C ARG A 451 7.97 -1.93 -2.53
N ILE A 452 7.09 -2.20 -1.57
CA ILE A 452 6.50 -3.53 -1.42
C ILE A 452 5.73 -3.86 -2.70
N ASN A 453 6.01 -5.02 -3.29
CA ASN A 453 5.51 -5.37 -4.63
C ASN A 453 3.99 -5.24 -4.75
N ARG A 454 3.22 -5.75 -3.76
CA ARG A 454 1.74 -5.70 -3.78
C ARG A 454 1.16 -4.28 -3.81
N LEU A 455 1.87 -3.28 -3.33
CA LEU A 455 1.43 -1.88 -3.40
C LEU A 455 1.53 -1.30 -4.81
N GLY A 456 2.14 -2.02 -5.74
CA GLY A 456 2.21 -1.67 -7.16
C GLY A 456 1.32 -2.50 -8.07
N TRP A 457 0.57 -3.43 -7.52
CA TRP A 457 -0.36 -4.24 -8.30
C TRP A 457 -1.67 -3.48 -8.51
N ASN A 458 -2.04 -3.22 -9.77
CA ASN A 458 -3.29 -2.57 -10.20
C ASN A 458 -4.24 -3.62 -10.77
#